data_17247d6aec1b9d9b04073dad9806478d
#
_entry.id   17247d6aec1b9d9b04073dad9806478d
#
_cell.length_a   1.000
_cell.length_b   1.000
_cell.length_c   1.000
_cell.angle_alpha   90.00
_cell.angle_beta   90.00
_cell.angle_gamma   90.00
#
_symmetry.space_group_name_H-M   'P 1'
#
loop_
_entity.id
_entity.type
_entity.pdbx_description
1 polymer ?
#
loop_
_entity_poly.entity_id
_entity_poly.type
_entity_poly.pdbx_seq_one_letter_code
_entity_poly.pdbx_strand_id
1 'polypeptide(L)'
;MTFSPWQGTLRGALIVVLLAGCVTWDGELTEARDSWQGASYDEVVVRWGTPVRSTKLSDGRDVYTWMSESSVSRGAVSPSIGIGIGSGGVGIGTGVMFRSGGGEPVRCERTLIFKDGRVAEQNWQGPAEYCKDFRRSN
;
A
#
# COMPACT_ATOMS: atom_id res chain seq x y z
N MET A 1 -6.57 42.23 -59.18
CA MET A 1 -6.95 40.90 -58.71
C MET A 1 -5.75 40.30 -58.00
N THR A 2 -5.65 40.50 -56.73
CA THR A 2 -4.61 39.94 -55.92
C THR A 2 -5.29 39.24 -54.75
N PHE A 3 -5.34 37.89 -54.78
CA PHE A 3 -5.77 37.05 -53.67
C PHE A 3 -4.61 36.94 -52.70
N SER A 4 -4.83 37.41 -51.50
CA SER A 4 -3.93 37.22 -50.38
C SER A 4 -4.28 35.90 -49.65
N PRO A 5 -3.40 34.92 -49.57
CA PRO A 5 -3.60 33.71 -48.75
C PRO A 5 -2.84 33.86 -47.43
N TRP A 6 -3.43 34.59 -46.49
CA TRP A 6 -2.87 34.66 -45.14
C TRP A 6 -3.98 34.58 -44.09
N GLN A 7 -4.64 33.45 -44.04
CA GLN A 7 -5.46 33.09 -42.87
C GLN A 7 -5.51 31.55 -42.77
N GLY A 8 -4.67 30.97 -41.97
CA GLY A 8 -4.82 29.53 -41.73
C GLY A 8 -3.69 28.87 -41.00
N THR A 9 -3.16 29.46 -39.93
CA THR A 9 -2.24 28.68 -39.04
C THR A 9 -2.24 29.24 -37.64
N LEU A 10 -3.38 29.15 -36.93
CA LEU A 10 -3.43 29.42 -35.48
C LEU A 10 -4.59 28.66 -34.83
N ARG A 11 -4.70 27.36 -35.09
CA ARG A 11 -5.66 26.48 -34.41
C ARG A 11 -5.13 25.10 -34.11
N GLY A 12 -3.85 24.98 -33.79
CA GLY A 12 -3.22 23.69 -33.53
C GLY A 12 -2.30 23.62 -32.32
N ALA A 13 -2.43 24.52 -31.35
CA ALA A 13 -1.47 24.56 -30.25
C ALA A 13 -2.13 24.74 -28.88
N LEU A 14 -3.22 24.01 -28.58
CA LEU A 14 -3.83 24.10 -27.24
C LEU A 14 -4.51 22.81 -26.76
N ILE A 15 -3.99 21.64 -27.10
CA ILE A 15 -4.47 20.37 -26.52
C ILE A 15 -3.28 19.45 -26.23
N VAL A 16 -2.34 19.87 -25.42
CA VAL A 16 -1.30 18.98 -24.89
C VAL A 16 -0.92 19.41 -23.47
N VAL A 17 -1.83 19.64 -22.57
CA VAL A 17 -1.49 19.81 -21.15
C VAL A 17 -2.67 19.37 -20.29
N LEU A 18 -3.08 18.12 -20.31
CA LEU A 18 -3.97 17.55 -19.27
C LEU A 18 -3.81 16.03 -19.15
N LEU A 19 -2.60 15.51 -19.23
CA LEU A 19 -2.31 14.12 -18.87
C LEU A 19 -1.22 14.05 -17.80
N ALA A 20 -1.19 15.05 -16.91
CA ALA A 20 -0.33 15.02 -15.76
C ALA A 20 -1.15 14.57 -14.54
N GLY A 21 -1.05 13.30 -14.22
CA GLY A 21 -1.13 12.87 -12.83
C GLY A 21 -2.47 12.37 -12.33
N CYS A 22 -2.83 11.17 -12.70
CA CYS A 22 -3.34 10.25 -11.69
C CYS A 22 -2.20 9.29 -11.35
N VAL A 23 -1.31 9.70 -10.48
CA VAL A 23 -0.50 8.74 -9.72
C VAL A 23 -1.49 8.11 -8.74
N THR A 24 -2.13 7.06 -9.19
CA THR A 24 -3.03 6.28 -8.36
C THR A 24 -2.15 5.47 -7.39
N TRP A 25 -2.58 5.33 -6.16
CA TRP A 25 -1.97 4.47 -5.13
C TRP A 25 -1.71 3.04 -5.64
N ASP A 26 -2.44 2.62 -6.65
CA ASP A 26 -2.25 1.35 -7.36
C ASP A 26 -0.89 1.27 -8.07
N GLY A 27 -0.33 2.40 -8.50
CA GLY A 27 0.99 2.46 -9.13
C GLY A 27 2.11 2.10 -8.16
N GLU A 28 2.08 2.61 -6.94
CA GLU A 28 3.10 2.32 -5.91
C GLU A 28 3.08 0.85 -5.47
N LEU A 29 1.87 0.28 -5.33
CA LEU A 29 1.74 -1.14 -5.02
C LEU A 29 2.24 -2.03 -6.16
N THR A 30 1.94 -1.66 -7.40
CA THR A 30 2.42 -2.37 -8.59
C THR A 30 3.94 -2.33 -8.65
N GLU A 31 4.54 -1.18 -8.44
CA GLU A 31 6.00 -1.01 -8.42
C GLU A 31 6.64 -1.82 -7.28
N ALA A 32 6.04 -1.81 -6.09
CA ALA A 32 6.51 -2.61 -4.96
C ALA A 32 6.50 -4.10 -5.29
N ARG A 33 5.42 -4.59 -5.88
CA ARG A 33 5.27 -5.97 -6.32
C ARG A 33 6.28 -6.32 -7.42
N ASP A 34 6.38 -5.49 -8.45
CA ASP A 34 7.26 -5.74 -9.59
C ASP A 34 8.75 -5.74 -9.19
N SER A 35 9.10 -5.03 -8.11
CA SER A 35 10.46 -5.03 -7.57
C SER A 35 10.95 -6.43 -7.14
N TRP A 36 10.04 -7.35 -6.85
CA TRP A 36 10.36 -8.73 -6.48
C TRP A 36 10.35 -9.71 -7.64
N GLN A 37 9.98 -9.28 -8.84
CA GLN A 37 9.98 -10.15 -10.01
C GLN A 37 11.39 -10.70 -10.27
N GLY A 38 11.51 -12.01 -10.41
CA GLY A 38 12.79 -12.69 -10.62
C GLY A 38 13.69 -12.83 -9.38
N ALA A 39 13.25 -12.37 -8.21
CA ALA A 39 13.98 -12.57 -6.95
C ALA A 39 14.08 -14.06 -6.60
N SER A 40 15.17 -14.45 -5.95
CA SER A 40 15.32 -15.82 -5.47
C SER A 40 14.52 -16.05 -4.18
N TYR A 41 14.23 -17.30 -3.86
CA TYR A 41 13.58 -17.66 -2.60
C TYR A 41 14.38 -17.16 -1.39
N ASP A 42 15.69 -17.32 -1.41
CA ASP A 42 16.56 -16.90 -0.31
C ASP A 42 16.51 -15.38 -0.08
N GLU A 43 16.49 -14.59 -1.14
CA GLU A 43 16.33 -13.12 -1.04
C GLU A 43 15.02 -12.74 -0.36
N VAL A 44 13.92 -13.41 -0.71
CA VAL A 44 12.62 -13.16 -0.10
C VAL A 44 12.62 -13.54 1.38
N VAL A 45 13.17 -14.72 1.72
CA VAL A 45 13.26 -15.20 3.11
C VAL A 45 14.14 -14.30 3.97
N VAL A 46 15.26 -13.83 3.45
CA VAL A 46 16.15 -12.90 4.18
C VAL A 46 15.42 -11.60 4.51
N ARG A 47 14.54 -11.13 3.63
CA ARG A 47 13.85 -9.87 3.81
C ARG A 47 12.54 -9.97 4.60
N TRP A 48 11.76 -11.03 4.36
CA TRP A 48 10.41 -11.17 4.93
C TRP A 48 10.31 -12.27 5.99
N GLY A 49 11.38 -13.02 6.22
CA GLY A 49 11.37 -14.19 7.09
C GLY A 49 10.79 -15.42 6.40
N THR A 50 10.45 -16.42 7.20
CA THR A 50 9.87 -17.68 6.69
C THR A 50 8.43 -17.51 6.27
N PRO A 51 8.00 -18.17 5.18
CA PRO A 51 6.60 -18.12 4.75
C PRO A 51 5.69 -18.79 5.79
N VAL A 52 4.46 -18.29 5.89
CA VAL A 52 3.43 -18.87 6.79
C VAL A 52 2.70 -20.05 6.15
N ARG A 53 2.71 -20.14 4.83
CA ARG A 53 2.14 -21.25 4.07
C ARG A 53 3.01 -21.58 2.86
N SER A 54 3.03 -22.86 2.53
CA SER A 54 3.68 -23.35 1.32
C SER A 54 2.83 -24.46 0.67
N THR A 55 2.80 -24.48 -0.65
CA THR A 55 2.16 -25.52 -1.44
C THR A 55 2.85 -25.65 -2.78
N LYS A 56 2.49 -26.70 -3.52
CA LYS A 56 2.99 -26.94 -4.87
C LYS A 56 1.82 -27.02 -5.83
N LEU A 57 1.94 -26.35 -6.97
CA LEU A 57 0.95 -26.45 -8.04
C LEU A 57 1.07 -27.79 -8.78
N SER A 58 0.02 -28.15 -9.50
CA SER A 58 -0.01 -29.38 -10.30
C SER A 58 1.06 -29.42 -11.40
N ASP A 59 1.54 -28.25 -11.83
CA ASP A 59 2.62 -28.11 -12.81
C ASP A 59 4.03 -28.13 -12.19
N GLY A 60 4.13 -28.34 -10.87
CA GLY A 60 5.39 -28.48 -10.14
C GLY A 60 5.96 -27.16 -9.61
N ARG A 61 5.33 -26.01 -9.85
CA ARG A 61 5.78 -24.73 -9.31
C ARG A 61 5.51 -24.63 -7.80
N ASP A 62 6.42 -24.01 -7.09
CA ASP A 62 6.30 -23.82 -5.65
C ASP A 62 5.57 -22.51 -5.35
N VAL A 63 4.65 -22.54 -4.40
CA VAL A 63 3.88 -21.39 -3.94
C VAL A 63 4.13 -21.15 -2.48
N TYR A 64 4.54 -19.95 -2.14
CA TYR A 64 4.77 -19.53 -0.76
C TYR A 64 3.97 -18.29 -0.44
N THR A 65 3.43 -18.22 0.76
CA THR A 65 2.66 -17.07 1.23
C THR A 65 3.31 -16.50 2.47
N TRP A 66 3.55 -15.20 2.45
CA TRP A 66 3.97 -14.40 3.59
C TRP A 66 2.82 -13.51 4.05
N MET A 67 2.69 -13.37 5.34
CA MET A 67 1.70 -12.50 5.95
C MET A 67 2.39 -11.54 6.91
N SER A 68 2.12 -10.27 6.77
CA SER A 68 2.54 -9.26 7.72
C SER A 68 1.33 -8.52 8.24
N GLU A 69 1.35 -8.28 9.54
CA GLU A 69 0.28 -7.60 10.25
C GLU A 69 0.89 -6.45 11.04
N SER A 70 0.30 -5.27 10.91
CA SER A 70 0.66 -4.12 11.71
C SER A 70 -0.53 -3.68 12.53
N SER A 71 -0.39 -3.70 13.83
CA SER A 71 -1.31 -3.01 14.72
C SER A 71 -1.01 -1.51 14.64
N VAL A 72 -1.61 -0.82 13.68
CA VAL A 72 -1.58 0.63 13.66
C VAL A 72 -2.47 1.09 14.79
N SER A 73 -1.89 1.27 15.95
CA SER A 73 -2.47 2.12 16.96
C SER A 73 -2.44 3.54 16.40
N ARG A 74 -3.43 3.91 15.61
CA ARG A 74 -3.73 5.32 15.41
C ARG A 74 -4.18 5.80 16.78
N GLY A 75 -3.26 6.41 17.51
CA GLY A 75 -3.58 7.19 18.69
C GLY A 75 -4.55 8.29 18.26
N ALA A 76 -5.83 8.01 18.28
CA ALA A 76 -6.84 9.01 18.13
C ALA A 76 -6.84 9.82 19.43
N VAL A 77 -6.23 10.98 19.40
CA VAL A 77 -6.38 12.01 20.43
C VAL A 77 -7.79 12.56 20.24
N SER A 78 -8.73 12.08 21.02
CA SER A 78 -10.07 12.63 21.08
C SER A 78 -10.15 13.56 22.29
N PRO A 79 -10.45 14.85 22.09
CA PRO A 79 -10.82 15.71 23.21
C PRO A 79 -12.15 15.19 23.78
N SER A 80 -12.14 14.78 25.04
CA SER A 80 -13.35 14.35 25.74
C SER A 80 -13.63 15.27 26.92
N ILE A 81 -14.89 15.65 27.04
CA ILE A 81 -15.40 16.32 28.24
C ILE A 81 -15.95 15.20 29.11
N GLY A 82 -15.34 14.96 30.26
CA GLY A 82 -15.76 13.96 31.21
C GLY A 82 -16.36 14.60 32.46
N ILE A 83 -17.46 14.02 32.93
CA ILE A 83 -18.01 14.34 34.26
C ILE A 83 -17.50 13.26 35.20
N GLY A 84 -16.64 13.64 36.12
CA GLY A 84 -16.15 12.73 37.16
C GLY A 84 -16.92 12.93 38.47
N ILE A 85 -17.36 11.83 39.05
CA ILE A 85 -17.94 11.81 40.41
C ILE A 85 -16.89 11.20 41.31
N GLY A 86 -16.32 12.00 42.19
CA GLY A 86 -15.37 11.57 43.22
C GLY A 86 -15.88 11.89 44.63
N SER A 87 -15.21 11.39 45.65
CA SER A 87 -15.55 11.56 47.06
C SER A 87 -15.55 13.01 47.56
N GLY A 88 -15.30 13.97 46.70
CA GLY A 88 -15.32 15.43 46.99
C GLY A 88 -16.29 16.24 46.16
N GLY A 89 -17.20 15.62 45.39
CA GLY A 89 -18.20 16.32 44.57
C GLY A 89 -18.15 15.99 43.07
N VAL A 90 -19.04 16.62 42.31
CA VAL A 90 -19.11 16.49 40.85
C VAL A 90 -18.17 17.55 40.23
N GLY A 91 -17.18 17.12 39.50
CA GLY A 91 -16.27 17.97 38.76
C GLY A 91 -16.41 17.78 37.25
N ILE A 92 -16.44 18.87 36.49
CA ILE A 92 -16.34 18.86 35.05
C ILE A 92 -14.89 19.11 34.70
N GLY A 93 -14.22 18.09 34.09
CA GLY A 93 -12.83 18.20 33.64
C GLY A 93 -12.73 18.03 32.15
N THR A 94 -11.90 18.86 31.51
CA THR A 94 -11.45 18.60 30.13
C THR A 94 -10.18 17.77 30.19
N GLY A 95 -10.21 16.57 29.65
CA GLY A 95 -9.06 15.69 29.62
C GLY A 95 -8.82 15.16 28.20
N VAL A 96 -7.57 14.79 27.93
CA VAL A 96 -7.22 14.08 26.70
C VAL A 96 -7.23 12.60 27.03
N MET A 97 -8.21 11.87 26.51
CA MET A 97 -8.22 10.42 26.61
C MET A 97 -7.39 9.82 25.48
N PHE A 98 -6.30 9.20 25.84
CA PHE A 98 -5.58 8.30 24.93
C PHE A 98 -6.37 6.98 24.86
N ARG A 99 -7.15 6.84 23.82
CA ARG A 99 -7.78 5.56 23.52
C ARG A 99 -6.73 4.71 22.79
N SER A 100 -6.01 3.88 23.51
CA SER A 100 -5.35 2.72 22.91
C SER A 100 -6.44 1.71 22.59
N GLY A 101 -7.22 2.01 21.60
CA GLY A 101 -8.34 1.22 21.14
C GLY A 101 -8.01 0.70 19.77
N GLY A 102 -7.83 -0.62 19.65
CA GLY A 102 -7.60 -1.35 18.48
C GLY A 102 -8.37 -0.84 17.26
N GLY A 103 -7.67 -0.10 16.36
CA GLY A 103 -8.00 -0.15 14.97
C GLY A 103 -7.82 -1.60 14.51
N GLU A 104 -8.62 -2.06 13.56
CA GLU A 104 -8.42 -3.37 12.97
C GLU A 104 -6.97 -3.48 12.47
N PRO A 105 -6.27 -4.59 12.77
CA PRO A 105 -4.91 -4.76 12.31
C PRO A 105 -4.87 -4.71 10.78
N VAL A 106 -3.97 -3.91 10.25
CA VAL A 106 -3.73 -3.84 8.81
C VAL A 106 -2.88 -5.04 8.42
N ARG A 107 -3.32 -5.76 7.43
CA ARG A 107 -2.71 -7.03 7.02
C ARG A 107 -2.32 -6.97 5.55
N CYS A 108 -1.10 -7.42 5.23
CA CYS A 108 -0.66 -7.64 3.86
C CYS A 108 -0.29 -9.10 3.66
N GLU A 109 -1.03 -9.79 2.82
CA GLU A 109 -0.76 -11.15 2.38
C GLU A 109 -0.08 -11.11 1.01
N ARG A 110 1.07 -11.77 0.90
CA ARG A 110 1.87 -11.81 -0.33
C ARG A 110 2.11 -13.26 -0.69
N THR A 111 1.51 -13.69 -1.78
CA THR A 111 1.69 -15.02 -2.35
C THR A 111 2.60 -14.92 -3.56
N LEU A 112 3.72 -15.64 -3.53
CA LEU A 112 4.69 -15.71 -4.61
C LEU A 112 4.72 -17.12 -5.19
N ILE A 113 4.71 -17.21 -6.51
CA ILE A 113 4.85 -18.47 -7.26
C ILE A 113 6.25 -18.48 -7.85
N PHE A 114 7.01 -19.51 -7.50
CA PHE A 114 8.38 -19.71 -7.94
C PHE A 114 8.46 -20.71 -9.07
N LYS A 115 9.21 -20.35 -10.09
CA LYS A 115 9.61 -21.24 -11.18
C LYS A 115 11.14 -21.20 -11.28
N ASP A 116 11.77 -22.36 -11.27
CA ASP A 116 13.23 -22.47 -11.30
C ASP A 116 13.93 -21.67 -10.18
N GLY A 117 13.31 -21.64 -8.99
CA GLY A 117 13.83 -20.93 -7.81
C GLY A 117 13.68 -19.42 -7.83
N ARG A 118 12.97 -18.86 -8.79
CA ARG A 118 12.74 -17.41 -8.93
C ARG A 118 11.27 -17.06 -8.97
N VAL A 119 10.95 -15.88 -8.44
CA VAL A 119 9.58 -15.34 -8.48
C VAL A 119 9.14 -15.15 -9.93
N ALA A 120 8.13 -15.91 -10.34
CA ALA A 120 7.52 -15.85 -11.66
C ALA A 120 6.19 -15.12 -11.66
N GLU A 121 5.36 -15.35 -10.65
CA GLU A 121 4.05 -14.71 -10.50
C GLU A 121 3.84 -14.29 -9.06
N GLN A 122 3.00 -13.29 -8.86
CA GLN A 122 2.73 -12.72 -7.53
C GLN A 122 1.27 -12.31 -7.39
N ASN A 123 0.75 -12.52 -6.20
CA ASN A 123 -0.55 -11.99 -5.79
C ASN A 123 -0.41 -11.38 -4.40
N TRP A 124 -0.73 -10.09 -4.27
CA TRP A 124 -0.67 -9.36 -3.03
C TRP A 124 -2.07 -8.90 -2.65
N GLN A 125 -2.45 -9.11 -1.40
CA GLN A 125 -3.77 -8.76 -0.87
C GLN A 125 -3.59 -7.93 0.41
N GLY A 126 -4.29 -6.82 0.47
CA GLY A 126 -4.25 -5.88 1.58
C GLY A 126 -4.32 -4.43 1.12
N PRO A 127 -4.35 -3.48 2.05
CA PRO A 127 -4.34 -2.06 1.71
C PRO A 127 -3.04 -1.68 0.99
N ALA A 128 -3.18 -0.98 -0.15
CA ALA A 128 -2.04 -0.57 -0.97
C ALA A 128 -1.03 0.27 -0.16
N GLU A 129 -1.51 1.15 0.71
CA GLU A 129 -0.69 1.98 1.58
C GLU A 129 0.25 1.20 2.50
N TYR A 130 -0.16 0.02 2.95
CA TYR A 130 0.65 -0.83 3.81
C TYR A 130 1.49 -1.82 2.99
N CYS A 131 0.91 -2.43 1.97
CA CYS A 131 1.60 -3.42 1.15
C CYS A 131 2.78 -2.83 0.36
N LYS A 132 2.73 -1.56 -0.05
CA LYS A 132 3.83 -0.90 -0.77
C LYS A 132 5.14 -0.83 0.03
N ASP A 133 5.07 -0.84 1.36
CA ASP A 133 6.23 -0.79 2.24
C ASP A 133 7.12 -2.04 2.13
N PHE A 134 6.60 -3.11 1.53
CA PHE A 134 7.34 -4.34 1.28
C PHE A 134 8.12 -4.33 -0.04
N ARG A 135 8.29 -3.18 -0.65
CA ARG A 135 9.14 -2.99 -1.83
C ARG A 135 10.57 -3.46 -1.57
N ARG A 136 11.15 -4.11 -2.57
CA ARG A 136 12.57 -4.48 -2.54
C ARG A 136 13.43 -3.22 -2.68
N SER A 137 14.22 -2.94 -1.67
CA SER A 137 15.26 -1.89 -1.76
C SER A 137 16.53 -2.49 -2.35
N ASN A 138 17.04 -1.88 -3.37
CA ASN A 138 18.36 -2.19 -3.92
C ASN A 138 19.44 -1.69 -2.97
#